data_37635d51520363daded5ef9023dd9cf6
#
_entry.id   37635d51520363daded5ef9023dd9cf6
#
_cell.length_a   1.000
_cell.length_b   1.000
_cell.length_c   1.000
_cell.angle_alpha   90.00
_cell.angle_beta   90.00
_cell.angle_gamma   90.00
#
_symmetry.space_group_name_H-M   'P 1'
#
loop_
_entity.id
_entity.type
_entity.pdbx_description
1 polymer ?
#
loop_
_entity_poly.entity_id
_entity_poly.type
_entity_poly.pdbx_seq_one_letter_code
_entity_poly.pdbx_strand_id
1 'polypeptide(L)'
;DEAYIAKLLSLVKASSIDAAVLLAMDMPRSDDGHVLEGKANFYVPNECVLKLAAKHEEFIPACSIHPARPDAMEELEKCIEGGAKVMKLLPNCHNVNCSDSNFRPFWERMAKGGMVFLAHTGGEYTIPVLNKEYADPRVLRLPVECGVITIAAHAAGRSGLIDSDYT
;
A
#
# COMPACT_ATOMS: atom_id res chain seq x y z
N ASP A 1 -11.59 -5.26 -19.11
CA ASP A 1 -10.87 -4.26 -18.32
C ASP A 1 -10.74 -2.90 -18.99
N GLU A 2 -10.63 -2.82 -20.34
CA GLU A 2 -10.59 -1.54 -21.05
C GLU A 2 -11.85 -0.69 -20.79
N ALA A 3 -13.03 -1.31 -20.76
CA ALA A 3 -14.28 -0.62 -20.46
C ALA A 3 -14.30 -0.01 -19.05
N TYR A 4 -13.70 -0.70 -18.06
CA TYR A 4 -13.55 -0.19 -16.70
C TYR A 4 -12.62 1.04 -16.67
N ILE A 5 -11.47 0.95 -17.34
CA ILE A 5 -10.52 2.08 -17.41
C ILE A 5 -11.14 3.28 -18.13
N ALA A 6 -11.83 3.06 -19.27
CA ALA A 6 -12.54 4.12 -19.98
C ALA A 6 -13.60 4.79 -19.10
N LYS A 7 -14.34 3.99 -18.31
CA LYS A 7 -15.32 4.52 -17.36
C LYS A 7 -14.67 5.35 -16.25
N LEU A 8 -13.57 4.84 -15.67
CA LEU A 8 -12.83 5.55 -14.61
C LEU A 8 -12.30 6.90 -15.13
N LEU A 9 -11.66 6.91 -16.28
CA LEU A 9 -11.20 8.14 -16.95
C LEU A 9 -12.34 9.13 -17.20
N SER A 10 -13.50 8.64 -17.67
CA SER A 10 -14.65 9.50 -17.90
C SER A 10 -15.16 10.15 -16.60
N LEU A 11 -15.09 9.43 -15.47
CA LEU A 11 -15.49 9.95 -14.16
C LEU A 11 -14.48 10.99 -13.66
N VAL A 12 -13.18 10.74 -13.78
CA VAL A 12 -12.14 11.73 -13.43
C VAL A 12 -12.35 13.01 -14.24
N LYS A 13 -12.48 12.90 -15.57
CA LYS A 13 -12.69 14.05 -16.46
C LYS A 13 -13.99 14.82 -16.23
N ALA A 14 -15.03 14.15 -15.75
CA ALA A 14 -16.31 14.77 -15.43
C ALA A 14 -16.38 15.35 -14.02
N SER A 15 -15.37 15.12 -13.19
CA SER A 15 -15.29 15.59 -11.81
C SER A 15 -14.43 16.88 -11.70
N SER A 16 -14.32 17.39 -10.47
CA SER A 16 -13.43 18.53 -10.14
C SER A 16 -12.05 18.08 -9.66
N ILE A 17 -11.70 16.79 -9.77
CA ILE A 17 -10.38 16.27 -9.40
C ILE A 17 -9.46 16.29 -10.63
N ASP A 18 -8.19 16.61 -10.42
CA ASP A 18 -7.20 16.67 -11.49
C ASP A 18 -6.61 15.31 -11.82
N ALA A 19 -6.45 14.44 -10.80
CA ALA A 19 -5.88 13.11 -10.97
C ALA A 19 -6.40 12.13 -9.91
N ALA A 20 -6.28 10.83 -10.22
CA ALA A 20 -6.61 9.74 -9.31
C ALA A 20 -5.38 8.87 -9.04
N VAL A 21 -5.16 8.51 -7.78
CA VAL A 21 -4.10 7.56 -7.40
C VAL A 21 -4.62 6.14 -7.61
N LEU A 22 -3.98 5.40 -8.51
CA LEU A 22 -4.26 3.98 -8.73
C LEU A 22 -3.45 3.12 -7.77
N LEU A 23 -4.14 2.33 -6.95
CA LEU A 23 -3.51 1.49 -5.95
C LEU A 23 -3.27 0.07 -6.48
N ALA A 24 -2.02 -0.37 -6.47
CA ALA A 24 -1.69 -1.79 -6.54
C ALA A 24 -2.04 -2.48 -5.20
N MET A 25 -2.07 -3.82 -5.21
CA MET A 25 -2.30 -4.63 -4.01
C MET A 25 -1.42 -5.87 -4.06
N ASP A 26 -0.47 -5.96 -3.13
CA ASP A 26 0.40 -7.13 -3.00
C ASP A 26 -0.33 -8.28 -2.26
N MET A 27 0.28 -9.45 -2.28
CA MET A 27 -0.19 -10.62 -1.55
C MET A 27 0.26 -10.57 -0.09
N PRO A 28 -0.55 -11.07 0.85
CA PRO A 28 -0.13 -11.27 2.21
C PRO A 28 0.96 -12.34 2.29
N ARG A 29 1.92 -12.15 3.21
CA ARG A 29 3.04 -13.07 3.39
C ARG A 29 3.25 -13.41 4.85
N SER A 30 3.90 -14.55 5.07
CA SER A 30 4.48 -14.90 6.36
C SER A 30 5.74 -14.06 6.64
N ASP A 31 6.22 -14.08 7.87
CA ASP A 31 7.38 -13.29 8.30
C ASP A 31 8.66 -13.66 7.54
N ASP A 32 8.74 -14.90 7.03
CA ASP A 32 9.84 -15.41 6.19
C ASP A 32 9.63 -15.13 4.68
N GLY A 33 8.59 -14.38 4.31
CA GLY A 33 8.35 -13.90 2.95
C GLY A 33 7.54 -14.81 2.03
N HIS A 34 7.11 -15.99 2.49
CA HIS A 34 6.26 -16.87 1.70
C HIS A 34 4.85 -16.33 1.55
N VAL A 35 4.29 -16.42 0.34
CA VAL A 35 2.90 -16.03 0.07
C VAL A 35 1.95 -16.89 0.89
N LEU A 36 1.01 -16.26 1.57
CA LEU A 36 -0.08 -16.91 2.30
C LEU A 36 -1.26 -17.15 1.34
N GLU A 37 -1.16 -18.20 0.53
CA GLU A 37 -2.19 -18.55 -0.43
C GLU A 37 -3.56 -18.75 0.24
N GLY A 38 -4.62 -18.31 -0.45
CA GLY A 38 -5.99 -18.37 0.07
C GLY A 38 -6.31 -17.36 1.19
N LYS A 39 -5.35 -16.50 1.57
CA LYS A 39 -5.58 -15.41 2.53
C LYS A 39 -5.82 -14.05 1.88
N ALA A 40 -5.64 -13.92 0.56
CA ALA A 40 -5.98 -12.73 -0.20
C ALA A 40 -7.29 -12.91 -0.95
N ASN A 41 -8.09 -11.84 -1.03
CA ASN A 41 -9.31 -11.80 -1.85
C ASN A 41 -9.02 -11.33 -3.27
N PHE A 42 -7.97 -10.55 -3.47
CA PHE A 42 -7.54 -10.05 -4.76
C PHE A 42 -6.07 -9.61 -4.73
N TYR A 43 -5.49 -9.52 -5.92
CA TYR A 43 -4.13 -9.09 -6.16
C TYR A 43 -4.12 -8.14 -7.36
N VAL A 44 -3.43 -7.01 -7.24
CA VAL A 44 -3.22 -6.05 -8.33
C VAL A 44 -1.72 -5.82 -8.50
N PRO A 45 -1.11 -6.36 -9.57
CA PRO A 45 0.32 -6.20 -9.83
C PRO A 45 0.74 -4.73 -9.96
N ASN A 46 1.91 -4.38 -9.46
CA ASN A 46 2.49 -3.04 -9.62
C ASN A 46 2.61 -2.66 -11.09
N GLU A 47 3.01 -3.60 -11.94
CA GLU A 47 3.14 -3.40 -13.39
C GLU A 47 1.85 -2.89 -14.03
N CYS A 48 0.68 -3.34 -13.55
CA CYS A 48 -0.61 -2.89 -14.09
C CYS A 48 -0.83 -1.40 -13.85
N VAL A 49 -0.59 -0.91 -12.63
CA VAL A 49 -0.79 0.51 -12.30
C VAL A 49 0.28 1.38 -12.95
N LEU A 50 1.52 0.91 -13.04
CA LEU A 50 2.60 1.62 -13.74
C LEU A 50 2.29 1.78 -15.23
N LYS A 51 1.86 0.70 -15.91
CA LYS A 51 1.47 0.74 -17.33
C LYS A 51 0.28 1.66 -17.60
N LEU A 52 -0.69 1.68 -16.70
CA LEU A 52 -1.85 2.56 -16.84
C LEU A 52 -1.48 4.02 -16.65
N ALA A 53 -0.70 4.33 -15.62
CA ALA A 53 -0.24 5.69 -15.37
C ALA A 53 0.69 6.22 -16.49
N ALA A 54 1.50 5.36 -17.10
CA ALA A 54 2.32 5.72 -18.26
C ALA A 54 1.50 6.08 -19.51
N LYS A 55 0.25 5.62 -19.59
CA LYS A 55 -0.66 5.88 -20.74
C LYS A 55 -1.63 7.04 -20.50
N HIS A 56 -1.91 7.36 -19.24
CA HIS A 56 -2.97 8.29 -18.86
C HIS A 56 -2.46 9.21 -17.76
N GLU A 57 -2.28 10.48 -18.08
CA GLU A 57 -1.77 11.52 -17.16
C GLU A 57 -2.68 11.80 -15.97
N GLU A 58 -3.94 11.40 -16.08
CA GLU A 58 -4.92 11.48 -14.98
C GLU A 58 -4.64 10.46 -13.87
N PHE A 59 -3.71 9.52 -14.07
CA PHE A 59 -3.40 8.49 -13.09
C PHE A 59 -2.02 8.66 -12.45
N ILE A 60 -1.99 8.61 -11.12
CA ILE A 60 -0.76 8.57 -10.33
C ILE A 60 -0.55 7.13 -9.86
N PRO A 61 0.57 6.47 -10.20
CA PRO A 61 0.79 5.08 -9.79
C PRO A 61 1.16 4.99 -8.31
N ALA A 62 0.45 4.14 -7.59
CA ALA A 62 0.81 3.71 -6.24
C ALA A 62 1.11 2.22 -6.24
N CYS A 63 2.34 1.85 -5.89
CA CYS A 63 2.75 0.46 -5.76
C CYS A 63 2.26 -0.16 -4.44
N SER A 64 2.37 -1.48 -4.35
CA SER A 64 2.19 -2.25 -3.12
C SER A 64 3.28 -3.31 -3.07
N ILE A 65 4.12 -3.28 -2.03
CA ILE A 65 5.27 -4.17 -1.92
C ILE A 65 5.37 -4.64 -0.47
N HIS A 66 5.22 -5.93 -0.25
CA HIS A 66 5.44 -6.52 1.06
C HIS A 66 6.95 -6.55 1.36
N PRO A 67 7.44 -5.91 2.45
CA PRO A 67 8.89 -5.79 2.69
C PRO A 67 9.62 -7.13 2.89
N ALA A 68 8.91 -8.18 3.31
CA ALA A 68 9.48 -9.52 3.46
C ALA A 68 9.56 -10.32 2.16
N ARG A 69 9.16 -9.77 1.01
CA ARG A 69 9.34 -10.45 -0.28
C ARG A 69 10.83 -10.71 -0.54
N PRO A 70 11.20 -11.85 -1.11
CA PRO A 70 12.60 -12.10 -1.49
C PRO A 70 13.16 -11.06 -2.47
N ASP A 71 12.29 -10.52 -3.33
CA ASP A 71 12.61 -9.51 -4.37
C ASP A 71 12.15 -8.08 -3.98
N ALA A 72 11.92 -7.81 -2.68
CA ALA A 72 11.35 -6.53 -2.23
C ALA A 72 12.12 -5.31 -2.72
N MET A 73 13.45 -5.35 -2.66
CA MET A 73 14.30 -4.25 -3.07
C MET A 73 14.30 -4.05 -4.59
N GLU A 74 14.34 -5.13 -5.36
CA GLU A 74 14.27 -5.08 -6.82
C GLU A 74 12.93 -4.53 -7.29
N GLU A 75 11.85 -4.96 -6.66
CA GLU A 75 10.51 -4.50 -6.98
C GLU A 75 10.34 -3.02 -6.61
N LEU A 76 10.94 -2.58 -5.49
CA LEU A 76 10.95 -1.18 -5.10
C LEU A 76 11.68 -0.31 -6.13
N GLU A 77 12.85 -0.74 -6.61
CA GLU A 77 13.58 -0.02 -7.67
C GLU A 77 12.74 0.10 -8.94
N LYS A 78 12.14 -1.00 -9.42
CA LYS A 78 11.25 -0.97 -10.59
C LYS A 78 10.09 0.01 -10.42
N CYS A 79 9.50 0.06 -9.23
CA CYS A 79 8.41 0.98 -8.95
C CYS A 79 8.87 2.43 -8.94
N ILE A 80 10.04 2.73 -8.35
CA ILE A 80 10.62 4.09 -8.34
C ILE A 80 10.94 4.53 -9.77
N GLU A 81 11.64 3.70 -10.55
CA GLU A 81 11.97 3.95 -11.95
C GLU A 81 10.74 4.10 -12.82
N GLY A 82 9.70 3.31 -12.54
CA GLY A 82 8.38 3.38 -13.19
C GLY A 82 7.54 4.59 -12.79
N GLY A 83 8.06 5.48 -11.92
CA GLY A 83 7.41 6.74 -11.55
C GLY A 83 6.38 6.62 -10.42
N ALA A 84 6.35 5.52 -9.68
CA ALA A 84 5.47 5.39 -8.52
C ALA A 84 5.80 6.48 -7.48
N LYS A 85 4.77 7.15 -6.97
CA LYS A 85 4.89 8.22 -5.97
C LYS A 85 4.41 7.79 -4.59
N VAL A 86 3.60 6.76 -4.54
CA VAL A 86 2.97 6.27 -3.32
C VAL A 86 3.19 4.77 -3.23
N MET A 87 3.40 4.27 -2.02
CA MET A 87 3.30 2.86 -1.71
C MET A 87 2.14 2.63 -0.75
N LYS A 88 1.20 1.74 -1.12
CA LYS A 88 0.05 1.38 -0.30
C LYS A 88 0.27 0.01 0.34
N LEU A 89 0.08 -0.07 1.66
CA LEU A 89 -0.06 -1.34 2.37
C LEU A 89 -1.27 -1.29 3.31
N LEU A 90 -1.77 -2.49 3.59
CA LEU A 90 -2.68 -2.77 4.70
C LEU A 90 -1.93 -3.67 5.68
N PRO A 91 -1.19 -3.11 6.65
CA PRO A 91 -0.30 -3.89 7.49
C PRO A 91 -0.98 -5.08 8.19
N ASN A 92 -2.20 -4.86 8.67
CA ASN A 92 -3.01 -5.89 9.34
C ASN A 92 -3.51 -7.00 8.41
N CYS A 93 -3.73 -6.72 7.12
CA CYS A 93 -4.19 -7.68 6.12
C CYS A 93 -3.02 -8.36 5.40
N HIS A 94 -1.96 -7.61 5.12
CA HIS A 94 -0.75 -8.15 4.49
C HIS A 94 0.16 -8.90 5.47
N ASN A 95 -0.10 -8.84 6.78
CA ASN A 95 0.76 -9.37 7.84
C ASN A 95 2.13 -8.66 7.90
N VAL A 96 2.16 -7.33 7.83
CA VAL A 96 3.40 -6.55 7.85
C VAL A 96 3.55 -5.84 9.19
N ASN A 97 4.53 -6.26 10.00
CA ASN A 97 5.03 -5.42 11.07
C ASN A 97 5.95 -4.34 10.49
N CYS A 98 5.41 -3.18 10.18
CA CYS A 98 6.19 -2.09 9.59
C CYS A 98 7.33 -1.61 10.52
N SER A 99 7.28 -1.91 11.83
CA SER A 99 8.33 -1.57 12.80
C SER A 99 9.40 -2.66 12.96
N ASP A 100 9.35 -3.74 12.17
CA ASP A 100 10.42 -4.73 12.17
C ASP A 100 11.73 -4.10 11.68
N SER A 101 12.77 -4.16 12.51
CA SER A 101 14.08 -3.58 12.22
C SER A 101 14.75 -4.16 10.95
N ASN A 102 14.39 -5.38 10.56
CA ASN A 102 14.86 -6.00 9.33
C ASN A 102 14.43 -5.24 8.07
N PHE A 103 13.34 -4.48 8.15
CA PHE A 103 12.82 -3.69 7.04
C PHE A 103 13.43 -2.28 6.96
N ARG A 104 14.35 -1.91 7.85
CA ARG A 104 15.01 -0.59 7.82
C ARG A 104 15.62 -0.24 6.46
N PRO A 105 16.40 -1.11 5.79
CA PRO A 105 16.96 -0.79 4.48
C PRO A 105 15.89 -0.50 3.43
N PHE A 106 14.76 -1.20 3.47
CA PHE A 106 13.63 -0.99 2.57
C PHE A 106 13.02 0.42 2.77
N TRP A 107 12.76 0.80 4.03
CA TRP A 107 12.21 2.11 4.33
C TRP A 107 13.16 3.26 4.00
N GLU A 108 14.45 3.11 4.31
CA GLU A 108 15.48 4.10 3.96
C GLU A 108 15.59 4.29 2.44
N ARG A 109 15.52 3.19 1.69
CA ARG A 109 15.54 3.27 0.22
C ARG A 109 14.28 3.95 -0.33
N MET A 110 13.14 3.65 0.25
CA MET A 110 11.87 4.28 -0.11
C MET A 110 11.90 5.80 0.15
N ALA A 111 12.40 6.21 1.33
CA ALA A 111 12.58 7.62 1.67
C ALA A 111 13.51 8.33 0.67
N LYS A 112 14.66 7.72 0.33
CA LYS A 112 15.59 8.24 -0.66
C LYS A 112 14.97 8.34 -2.07
N GLY A 113 14.01 7.47 -2.39
CA GLY A 113 13.22 7.53 -3.61
C GLY A 113 12.14 8.60 -3.63
N GLY A 114 11.94 9.30 -2.51
CA GLY A 114 10.91 10.34 -2.39
C GLY A 114 9.49 9.80 -2.43
N MET A 115 9.28 8.52 -2.10
CA MET A 115 7.96 7.90 -2.09
C MET A 115 7.23 8.18 -0.77
N VAL A 116 5.92 8.32 -0.88
CA VAL A 116 5.01 8.46 0.28
C VAL A 116 4.46 7.10 0.67
N PHE A 117 4.45 6.78 1.94
CA PHE A 117 3.81 5.58 2.46
C PHE A 117 2.37 5.85 2.88
N LEU A 118 1.41 5.26 2.19
CA LEU A 118 -0.01 5.29 2.53
C LEU A 118 -0.36 3.96 3.24
N ALA A 119 -0.33 3.97 4.56
CA ALA A 119 -0.65 2.81 5.38
C ALA A 119 -2.12 2.80 5.80
N HIS A 120 -2.80 1.67 5.65
CA HIS A 120 -4.08 1.46 6.31
C HIS A 120 -3.87 1.39 7.83
N THR A 121 -4.70 2.08 8.59
CA THR A 121 -4.72 2.03 10.05
C THR A 121 -6.15 1.95 10.55
N GLY A 122 -6.37 1.28 11.67
CA GLY A 122 -7.71 1.04 12.19
C GLY A 122 -8.35 -0.26 11.68
N GLY A 123 -9.64 -0.42 11.94
CA GLY A 123 -10.39 -1.63 11.57
C GLY A 123 -10.52 -1.83 10.07
N GLU A 124 -10.57 -3.09 9.63
CA GLU A 124 -10.81 -3.48 8.24
C GLU A 124 -11.84 -4.62 8.22
N TYR A 125 -12.85 -4.49 7.34
CA TYR A 125 -13.98 -5.43 7.28
C TYR A 125 -14.23 -6.00 5.87
N THR A 126 -13.55 -5.49 4.86
CA THR A 126 -13.75 -5.92 3.46
C THR A 126 -12.70 -6.92 3.00
N ILE A 127 -11.53 -6.93 3.66
CA ILE A 127 -10.40 -7.80 3.37
C ILE A 127 -10.06 -8.61 4.61
N PRO A 128 -9.67 -9.90 4.48
CA PRO A 128 -9.29 -10.71 5.63
C PRO A 128 -8.16 -10.08 6.44
N VAL A 129 -8.40 -9.89 7.73
CA VAL A 129 -7.39 -9.41 8.67
C VAL A 129 -6.61 -10.61 9.22
N LEU A 130 -5.29 -10.59 9.05
CA LEU A 130 -4.39 -11.64 9.52
C LEU A 130 -3.83 -11.31 10.91
N ASN A 131 -3.48 -10.04 11.14
CA ASN A 131 -2.95 -9.59 12.41
C ASN A 131 -3.55 -8.23 12.80
N LYS A 132 -4.48 -8.24 13.75
CA LYS A 132 -5.18 -7.03 14.21
C LYS A 132 -4.24 -5.99 14.81
N GLU A 133 -3.16 -6.40 15.45
CA GLU A 133 -2.19 -5.51 16.11
C GLU A 133 -1.49 -4.58 15.11
N TYR A 134 -1.36 -5.02 13.85
CA TYR A 134 -0.72 -4.21 12.81
C TYR A 134 -1.63 -3.10 12.24
N ALA A 135 -2.86 -3.00 12.73
CA ALA A 135 -3.73 -1.86 12.47
C ALA A 135 -3.41 -0.63 13.33
N ASP A 136 -2.64 -0.81 14.40
CA ASP A 136 -2.20 0.26 15.29
C ASP A 136 -1.21 1.19 14.57
N PRO A 137 -1.44 2.51 14.55
CA PRO A 137 -0.54 3.44 13.87
C PRO A 137 0.89 3.46 14.45
N ARG A 138 1.11 2.92 15.66
CA ARG A 138 2.45 2.79 16.24
C ARG A 138 3.38 1.89 15.44
N VAL A 139 2.83 0.97 14.62
CA VAL A 139 3.65 0.15 13.69
C VAL A 139 4.31 0.98 12.59
N LEU A 140 3.90 2.23 12.40
CA LEU A 140 4.46 3.14 11.40
C LEU A 140 5.70 3.90 11.92
N ARG A 141 6.13 3.64 13.15
CA ARG A 141 7.24 4.37 13.77
C ARG A 141 8.55 4.23 12.99
N LEU A 142 8.92 3.02 12.62
CA LEU A 142 10.17 2.77 11.88
C LEU A 142 10.20 3.45 10.49
N PRO A 143 9.17 3.34 9.64
CA PRO A 143 9.11 4.12 8.40
C PRO A 143 9.34 5.62 8.61
N VAL A 144 8.69 6.22 9.62
CA VAL A 144 8.87 7.64 9.98
C VAL A 144 10.29 7.92 10.42
N GLU A 145 10.89 7.09 11.29
CA GLU A 145 12.29 7.21 11.72
C GLU A 145 13.28 7.11 10.55
N CYS A 146 12.96 6.34 9.52
CA CYS A 146 13.74 6.23 8.28
C CYS A 146 13.55 7.42 7.33
N GLY A 147 12.71 8.41 7.69
CA GLY A 147 12.47 9.60 6.89
C GLY A 147 11.39 9.44 5.83
N VAL A 148 10.59 8.37 5.86
CA VAL A 148 9.47 8.19 4.94
C VAL A 148 8.32 9.11 5.32
N ILE A 149 7.83 9.92 4.38
CA ILE A 149 6.57 10.65 4.55
C ILE A 149 5.45 9.61 4.64
N THR A 150 4.80 9.53 5.79
CA THR A 150 3.84 8.48 6.09
C THR A 150 2.45 9.07 6.33
N ILE A 151 1.45 8.51 5.65
CA ILE A 151 0.03 8.85 5.80
C ILE A 151 -0.65 7.66 6.50
N ALA A 152 -1.12 7.90 7.72
CA ALA A 152 -2.00 6.96 8.43
C ALA A 152 -3.42 7.11 7.87
N ALA A 153 -3.78 6.29 6.89
CA ALA A 153 -5.12 6.32 6.31
C ALA A 153 -6.17 5.99 7.37
N HIS A 154 -7.31 6.67 7.28
CA HIS A 154 -8.44 6.53 8.21
C HIS A 154 -8.14 7.01 9.65
N ALA A 155 -6.92 7.54 9.91
CA ALA A 155 -6.47 8.07 11.20
C ALA A 155 -6.72 7.11 12.39
N ALA A 156 -6.58 5.79 12.15
CA ALA A 156 -6.95 4.72 13.08
C ALA A 156 -8.41 4.80 13.56
N GLY A 157 -9.28 5.42 12.77
CA GLY A 157 -10.69 5.58 13.10
C GLY A 157 -11.39 4.23 13.18
N ARG A 158 -12.42 4.19 14.03
CA ARG A 158 -13.31 3.03 14.12
C ARG A 158 -14.16 2.96 12.86
N SER A 159 -14.07 1.87 12.11
CA SER A 159 -14.91 1.65 10.94
C SER A 159 -16.31 1.13 11.26
N GLY A 160 -16.69 1.04 12.56
CA GLY A 160 -18.00 0.61 13.02
C GLY A 160 -18.20 0.80 14.52
N LEU A 161 -19.47 0.68 14.97
CA LEU A 161 -19.89 0.81 16.37
C LEU A 161 -19.34 -0.28 17.32
N ILE A 162 -18.57 -1.26 16.80
CA ILE A 162 -18.21 -2.49 17.51
C ILE A 162 -16.71 -2.54 17.85
N ASP A 163 -15.89 -1.65 17.29
CA ASP A 163 -14.44 -1.68 17.54
C ASP A 163 -14.10 -0.94 18.84
N SER A 164 -13.99 -1.71 19.95
CA SER A 164 -13.61 -1.20 21.27
C SER A 164 -12.10 -1.17 21.54
N ASP A 165 -11.29 -1.67 20.60
CA ASP A 165 -9.93 -2.12 20.92
C ASP A 165 -8.81 -1.06 20.76
N TYR A 166 -9.15 0.18 20.43
CA TYR A 166 -8.15 1.25 20.22
C TYR A 166 -8.32 2.45 21.18
N THR A 167 -8.75 2.17 22.42
CA THR A 167 -8.78 3.19 23.50
C THR A 167 -7.66 2.99 24.48
#